data_9add201dbbabd1f8f9795742825d928f
#
_entry.id   9add201dbbabd1f8f9795742825d928f
#
_cell.length_a   1.000
_cell.length_b   1.000
_cell.length_c   1.000
_cell.angle_alpha   90.00
_cell.angle_beta   90.00
_cell.angle_gamma   90.00
#
_symmetry.space_group_name_H-M   'P 1'
#
loop_
_entity.id
_entity.type
_entity.pdbx_description
1 polymer ?
#
loop_
_entity_poly.entity_id
_entity_poly.type
_entity_poly.pdbx_seq_one_letter_code
_entity_poly.pdbx_strand_id
1 'polypeptide(L)'
;MDYKTTGVDIEAGDAFVNDISQMVKSTHRPEVLGRFGGFNGMTKIPAGYEKPVLVSGADGVGTKVHVAELNATANPSVMRGIGLDLVAMCVNDVITCGAKPLYFLDYICTSDIKTYGDWVKELVSGIAEGCNLSGCSLLGGETAEHPRRRSMVDPIRDIAGFCTGIVEENEIIDGSLIRESDVVIGIESSGLHSNGYSLIRDMLWRHKIYLKEMPELLNPTTIYAPVVKDLLEEFPILGMAHITGGGIPGNLPRCIPDGLTARVDYNSWPFPELFSKIMLAGEIPEEEMKKTFNMGIGYCLVVPPDVVTDVQLRIHGHDMKSWVIGEITI
;
A
#
# COMPACT_ATOMS: atom_id res chain seq x y z
N MET A 1 12.37 -38.54 15.58
CA MET A 1 12.26 -37.37 14.68
C MET A 1 10.85 -36.84 14.90
N ASP A 2 10.73 -35.58 15.31
CA ASP A 2 9.44 -34.93 15.54
C ASP A 2 9.36 -33.65 14.69
N TYR A 3 8.19 -33.02 14.64
CA TYR A 3 7.93 -31.86 13.80
C TYR A 3 8.75 -30.62 14.24
N LYS A 4 8.99 -30.49 15.57
CA LYS A 4 9.80 -29.43 16.18
C LYS A 4 11.27 -29.54 15.77
N THR A 5 11.83 -30.75 15.68
CA THR A 5 13.22 -30.97 15.22
C THR A 5 13.41 -30.71 13.73
N THR A 6 12.34 -30.63 12.95
CA THR A 6 12.37 -30.25 11.53
C THR A 6 12.17 -28.76 11.29
N GLY A 7 11.96 -27.98 12.36
CA GLY A 7 11.96 -26.51 12.33
C GLY A 7 10.59 -25.87 12.43
N VAL A 8 9.51 -26.61 12.78
CA VAL A 8 8.17 -26.05 13.00
C VAL A 8 7.76 -26.29 14.45
N ASP A 9 7.51 -25.22 15.21
CA ASP A 9 7.10 -25.26 16.61
C ASP A 9 5.62 -24.82 16.76
N ILE A 10 4.70 -25.80 16.80
CA ILE A 10 3.25 -25.57 16.92
C ILE A 10 2.91 -24.74 18.17
N GLU A 11 3.54 -25.03 19.32
CA GLU A 11 3.28 -24.33 20.58
C GLU A 11 3.67 -22.84 20.47
N ALA A 12 4.79 -22.54 19.79
CA ALA A 12 5.23 -21.17 19.53
C ALA A 12 4.27 -20.46 18.57
N GLY A 13 3.74 -21.13 17.56
CA GLY A 13 2.72 -20.62 16.66
C GLY A 13 1.43 -20.26 17.39
N ASP A 14 0.91 -21.17 18.23
CA ASP A 14 -0.31 -20.94 19.03
C ASP A 14 -0.13 -19.77 20.01
N ALA A 15 1.03 -19.68 20.67
CA ALA A 15 1.36 -18.56 21.55
C ALA A 15 1.37 -17.22 20.78
N PHE A 16 1.99 -17.20 19.59
CA PHE A 16 2.02 -16.03 18.73
C PHE A 16 0.62 -15.55 18.32
N VAL A 17 -0.27 -16.47 17.89
CA VAL A 17 -1.66 -16.13 17.54
C VAL A 17 -2.41 -15.50 18.72
N ASN A 18 -2.19 -16.02 19.94
CA ASN A 18 -2.76 -15.43 21.14
C ASN A 18 -2.24 -14.01 21.40
N ASP A 19 -0.95 -13.77 21.21
CA ASP A 19 -0.29 -12.47 21.42
C ASP A 19 -0.84 -11.39 20.48
N ILE A 20 -1.10 -11.70 19.20
CA ILE A 20 -1.63 -10.73 18.22
C ILE A 20 -3.16 -10.54 18.32
N SER A 21 -3.86 -11.40 19.05
CA SER A 21 -5.33 -11.45 19.09
C SER A 21 -5.99 -10.09 19.40
N GLN A 22 -5.43 -9.34 20.34
CA GLN A 22 -6.00 -8.04 20.72
C GLN A 22 -5.80 -6.99 19.60
N MET A 23 -4.67 -7.00 18.90
CA MET A 23 -4.39 -6.10 17.80
C MET A 23 -5.39 -6.34 16.66
N VAL A 24 -5.58 -7.60 16.28
CA VAL A 24 -6.54 -7.97 15.22
C VAL A 24 -7.94 -7.56 15.61
N LYS A 25 -8.39 -7.89 16.83
CA LYS A 25 -9.73 -7.52 17.33
C LYS A 25 -9.97 -6.02 17.42
N SER A 26 -8.93 -5.22 17.62
CA SER A 26 -9.06 -3.75 17.65
C SER A 26 -9.50 -3.14 16.31
N THR A 27 -9.38 -3.88 15.21
CA THR A 27 -9.82 -3.47 13.88
C THR A 27 -11.27 -3.90 13.58
N HIS A 28 -11.83 -4.81 14.39
CA HIS A 28 -13.13 -5.42 14.10
C HIS A 28 -14.26 -4.40 14.20
N ARG A 29 -15.04 -4.32 13.12
CA ARG A 29 -16.27 -3.53 13.02
C ARG A 29 -17.48 -4.37 13.41
N PRO A 30 -18.65 -3.74 13.65
CA PRO A 30 -19.87 -4.45 14.06
C PRO A 30 -20.32 -5.54 13.08
N GLU A 31 -19.91 -5.46 11.81
CA GLU A 31 -20.22 -6.42 10.76
C GLU A 31 -19.46 -7.73 10.91
N VAL A 32 -18.31 -7.74 11.62
CA VAL A 32 -17.50 -8.94 11.81
C VAL A 32 -18.23 -9.96 12.68
N LEU A 33 -18.26 -11.20 12.21
CA LEU A 33 -18.91 -12.33 12.87
C LEU A 33 -17.89 -13.40 13.27
N GLY A 34 -18.24 -14.17 14.29
CA GLY A 34 -17.42 -15.30 14.73
C GLY A 34 -16.31 -14.90 15.71
N ARG A 35 -15.31 -15.79 15.82
CA ARG A 35 -14.18 -15.61 16.74
C ARG A 35 -12.88 -15.58 15.95
N PHE A 36 -11.96 -14.71 16.35
CA PHE A 36 -10.58 -14.73 15.85
C PHE A 36 -9.91 -16.08 16.19
N GLY A 37 -9.12 -16.61 15.25
CA GLY A 37 -8.46 -17.93 15.38
C GLY A 37 -9.33 -19.11 14.95
N GLY A 38 -10.47 -18.89 14.28
CA GLY A 38 -11.24 -19.93 13.60
C GLY A 38 -10.67 -20.25 12.21
N PHE A 39 -11.28 -21.22 11.51
CA PHE A 39 -10.87 -21.61 10.15
C PHE A 39 -11.14 -20.55 9.08
N ASN A 40 -11.99 -19.59 9.35
CA ASN A 40 -12.40 -18.54 8.41
C ASN A 40 -12.74 -17.24 9.13
N GLY A 41 -12.68 -16.13 8.38
CA GLY A 41 -13.23 -14.86 8.78
C GLY A 41 -14.61 -14.65 8.15
N MET A 42 -15.55 -14.08 8.89
CA MET A 42 -16.89 -13.79 8.41
C MET A 42 -17.25 -12.33 8.68
N THR A 43 -17.80 -11.67 7.66
CA THR A 43 -18.37 -10.32 7.80
C THR A 43 -19.71 -10.23 7.09
N LYS A 44 -20.62 -9.42 7.64
CA LYS A 44 -21.85 -9.06 6.94
C LYS A 44 -21.54 -8.01 5.88
N ILE A 45 -22.32 -8.00 4.81
CA ILE A 45 -22.41 -6.84 3.93
C ILE A 45 -23.06 -5.71 4.73
N PRO A 46 -22.43 -4.52 4.81
CA PRO A 46 -23.02 -3.37 5.50
C PRO A 46 -24.40 -3.01 4.92
N ALA A 47 -25.27 -2.46 5.76
CA ALA A 47 -26.55 -1.95 5.29
C ALA A 47 -26.38 -0.68 4.46
N GLY A 48 -27.38 -0.36 3.61
CA GLY A 48 -27.41 0.88 2.82
C GLY A 48 -27.02 0.72 1.35
N TYR A 49 -26.67 -0.49 0.91
CA TYR A 49 -26.44 -0.82 -0.49
C TYR A 49 -27.68 -1.49 -1.09
N GLU A 50 -28.04 -1.09 -2.31
CA GLU A 50 -29.12 -1.71 -3.09
C GLU A 50 -28.58 -2.80 -4.02
N LYS A 51 -27.46 -2.49 -4.70
CA LYS A 51 -26.75 -3.38 -5.61
C LYS A 51 -25.23 -3.39 -5.30
N PRO A 52 -24.84 -3.98 -4.17
CA PRO A 52 -23.44 -3.98 -3.73
C PRO A 52 -22.55 -4.77 -4.67
N VAL A 53 -21.44 -4.17 -5.10
CA VAL A 53 -20.37 -4.83 -5.83
C VAL A 53 -19.16 -4.97 -4.90
N LEU A 54 -18.61 -6.18 -4.81
CA LEU A 54 -17.39 -6.45 -4.08
C LEU A 54 -16.18 -6.26 -5.00
N VAL A 55 -15.21 -5.48 -4.53
CA VAL A 55 -13.96 -5.19 -5.24
C VAL A 55 -12.81 -5.79 -4.43
N SER A 56 -11.96 -6.59 -5.05
CA SER A 56 -10.84 -7.23 -4.35
C SER A 56 -9.52 -6.96 -5.05
N GLY A 57 -8.51 -6.65 -4.26
CA GLY A 57 -7.13 -6.48 -4.68
C GLY A 57 -6.20 -7.34 -3.81
N ALA A 58 -5.13 -7.84 -4.40
CA ALA A 58 -4.07 -8.56 -3.72
C ALA A 58 -2.73 -7.99 -4.14
N ASP A 59 -1.87 -7.71 -3.17
CA ASP A 59 -0.53 -7.18 -3.41
C ASP A 59 0.42 -7.59 -2.28
N GLY A 60 1.72 -7.36 -2.49
CA GLY A 60 2.78 -7.53 -1.51
C GLY A 60 3.54 -6.23 -1.30
N VAL A 61 4.62 -6.30 -0.52
CA VAL A 61 5.55 -5.18 -0.30
C VAL A 61 6.83 -5.36 -1.14
N GLY A 62 6.97 -6.51 -1.74
CA GLY A 62 8.14 -6.86 -2.52
C GLY A 62 9.43 -6.79 -1.71
N THR A 63 10.52 -6.40 -2.35
CA THR A 63 11.86 -6.43 -1.74
C THR A 63 12.12 -5.32 -0.72
N LYS A 64 11.18 -4.41 -0.43
CA LYS A 64 11.28 -3.44 0.67
C LYS A 64 11.44 -4.14 2.02
N VAL A 65 10.77 -5.29 2.22
CA VAL A 65 10.90 -6.08 3.44
C VAL A 65 12.36 -6.41 3.75
N HIS A 66 13.15 -6.80 2.74
CA HIS A 66 14.57 -7.12 2.92
C HIS A 66 15.44 -5.91 3.24
N VAL A 67 15.05 -4.72 2.80
CA VAL A 67 15.73 -3.47 3.20
C VAL A 67 15.40 -3.13 4.66
N ALA A 68 14.17 -3.35 5.10
CA ALA A 68 13.77 -3.17 6.50
C ALA A 68 14.50 -4.15 7.44
N GLU A 69 14.69 -5.40 7.04
CA GLU A 69 15.42 -6.42 7.79
C GLU A 69 16.87 -6.00 8.15
N LEU A 70 17.52 -5.16 7.33
CA LEU A 70 18.85 -4.64 7.64
C LEU A 70 18.88 -3.83 8.95
N ASN A 71 17.75 -3.21 9.32
CA ASN A 71 17.61 -2.43 10.56
C ASN A 71 16.83 -3.18 11.65
N ALA A 72 16.07 -4.21 11.33
CA ALA A 72 15.13 -4.85 12.25
C ALA A 72 15.82 -5.53 13.44
N THR A 73 17.06 -6.00 13.29
CA THR A 73 17.85 -6.55 14.40
C THR A 73 18.13 -5.52 15.49
N ALA A 74 18.38 -4.28 15.12
CA ALA A 74 18.62 -3.17 16.05
C ALA A 74 17.31 -2.49 16.49
N ASN A 75 16.31 -2.48 15.62
CA ASN A 75 15.02 -1.83 15.84
C ASN A 75 13.89 -2.61 15.16
N PRO A 76 13.27 -3.59 15.84
CA PRO A 76 12.17 -4.38 15.28
C PRO A 76 10.97 -3.54 14.80
N SER A 77 10.76 -2.33 15.36
CA SER A 77 9.62 -1.48 15.03
C SER A 77 9.61 -0.99 13.58
N VAL A 78 10.71 -1.12 12.82
CA VAL A 78 10.72 -0.83 11.38
C VAL A 78 9.78 -1.78 10.61
N MET A 79 9.53 -2.98 11.14
CA MET A 79 8.61 -3.96 10.54
C MET A 79 7.14 -3.50 10.62
N ARG A 80 6.80 -2.60 11.57
CA ARG A 80 5.49 -1.95 11.62
C ARG A 80 5.23 -1.11 10.36
N GLY A 81 6.25 -0.39 9.87
CA GLY A 81 6.17 0.32 8.60
C GLY A 81 5.87 -0.60 7.42
N ILE A 82 6.44 -1.81 7.40
CA ILE A 82 6.18 -2.83 6.38
C ILE A 82 4.73 -3.34 6.45
N GLY A 83 4.17 -3.47 7.66
CA GLY A 83 2.75 -3.81 7.84
C GLY A 83 1.82 -2.73 7.29
N LEU A 84 2.14 -1.44 7.52
CA LEU A 84 1.43 -0.31 6.91
C LEU A 84 1.54 -0.33 5.38
N ASP A 85 2.75 -0.59 4.85
CA ASP A 85 2.97 -0.74 3.41
C ASP A 85 2.04 -1.80 2.80
N LEU A 86 1.93 -2.96 3.44
CA LEU A 86 1.11 -4.07 2.93
C LEU A 86 -0.36 -3.68 2.78
N VAL A 87 -0.91 -3.02 3.81
CA VAL A 87 -2.29 -2.53 3.75
C VAL A 87 -2.44 -1.44 2.71
N ALA A 88 -1.52 -0.48 2.66
CA ALA A 88 -1.56 0.62 1.71
C ALA A 88 -1.56 0.14 0.26
N MET A 89 -0.69 -0.83 -0.09
CA MET A 89 -0.61 -1.36 -1.45
C MET A 89 -1.94 -1.95 -1.91
N CYS A 90 -2.60 -2.75 -1.06
CA CYS A 90 -3.87 -3.37 -1.41
C CYS A 90 -5.06 -2.39 -1.36
N VAL A 91 -5.12 -1.55 -0.33
CA VAL A 91 -6.25 -0.63 -0.11
C VAL A 91 -6.27 0.49 -1.14
N ASN A 92 -5.10 1.07 -1.45
CA ASN A 92 -5.00 2.14 -2.44
C ASN A 92 -5.45 1.70 -3.84
N ASP A 93 -5.25 0.42 -4.19
CA ASP A 93 -5.78 -0.15 -5.43
C ASP A 93 -7.30 -0.31 -5.38
N VAL A 94 -7.83 -0.87 -4.28
CA VAL A 94 -9.27 -1.13 -4.12
C VAL A 94 -10.08 0.16 -4.17
N ILE A 95 -9.59 1.26 -3.61
CA ILE A 95 -10.31 2.53 -3.60
C ILE A 95 -10.30 3.26 -4.96
N THR A 96 -9.50 2.84 -5.94
CA THR A 96 -9.43 3.52 -7.26
C THR A 96 -10.73 3.53 -8.02
N CYS A 97 -11.64 2.60 -7.74
CA CYS A 97 -12.96 2.53 -8.35
C CYS A 97 -14.09 3.09 -7.45
N GLY A 98 -13.76 3.81 -6.38
CA GLY A 98 -14.75 4.34 -5.43
C GLY A 98 -15.17 3.36 -4.33
N ALA A 99 -14.60 2.15 -4.29
CA ALA A 99 -14.95 1.17 -3.26
C ALA A 99 -14.47 1.58 -1.88
N LYS A 100 -15.29 1.33 -0.86
CA LYS A 100 -14.93 1.49 0.55
C LYS A 100 -14.30 0.19 1.06
N PRO A 101 -13.07 0.20 1.63
CA PRO A 101 -12.44 -0.98 2.19
C PRO A 101 -13.33 -1.63 3.26
N LEU A 102 -13.54 -2.94 3.17
CA LEU A 102 -14.43 -3.70 4.05
C LEU A 102 -13.65 -4.60 5.01
N TYR A 103 -12.79 -5.45 4.46
CA TYR A 103 -11.92 -6.32 5.24
C TYR A 103 -10.59 -6.59 4.55
N PHE A 104 -9.64 -7.01 5.35
CA PHE A 104 -8.29 -7.36 4.97
C PHE A 104 -7.93 -8.76 5.47
N LEU A 105 -7.15 -9.50 4.68
CA LEU A 105 -6.49 -10.74 5.06
C LEU A 105 -5.00 -10.63 4.76
N ASP A 106 -4.15 -11.24 5.58
CA ASP A 106 -2.73 -11.33 5.33
C ASP A 106 -2.24 -12.77 5.15
N TYR A 107 -1.09 -12.91 4.50
CA TYR A 107 -0.28 -14.10 4.50
C TYR A 107 1.15 -13.71 4.80
N ILE A 108 1.69 -14.22 5.89
CA ILE A 108 3.05 -13.92 6.34
C ILE A 108 3.84 -15.23 6.35
N CYS A 109 4.92 -15.30 5.57
CA CYS A 109 5.83 -16.43 5.56
C CYS A 109 7.12 -16.06 6.26
N THR A 110 7.40 -16.68 7.42
CA THR A 110 8.66 -16.53 8.16
C THR A 110 9.51 -17.80 8.11
N SER A 111 10.80 -17.64 8.37
CA SER A 111 11.71 -18.80 8.47
C SER A 111 11.67 -19.48 9.83
N ASP A 112 11.30 -18.75 10.90
CA ASP A 112 11.31 -19.24 12.28
C ASP A 112 10.57 -18.23 13.17
N ILE A 113 9.37 -18.57 13.59
CA ILE A 113 8.54 -17.70 14.44
C ILE A 113 9.13 -17.49 15.83
N LYS A 114 9.88 -18.47 16.34
CA LYS A 114 10.50 -18.38 17.65
C LYS A 114 11.64 -17.35 17.68
N THR A 115 12.38 -17.23 16.60
CA THR A 115 13.49 -16.26 16.46
C THR A 115 13.00 -14.89 16.03
N TYR A 116 12.02 -14.82 15.11
CA TYR A 116 11.57 -13.59 14.46
C TYR A 116 10.17 -13.16 14.87
N GLY A 117 9.59 -13.77 15.90
CA GLY A 117 8.23 -13.48 16.35
C GLY A 117 7.98 -12.01 16.67
N ASP A 118 8.96 -11.32 17.26
CA ASP A 118 8.85 -9.88 17.54
C ASP A 118 8.75 -9.06 16.25
N TRP A 119 9.47 -9.44 15.18
CA TRP A 119 9.37 -8.76 13.88
C TRP A 119 7.99 -8.99 13.25
N VAL A 120 7.50 -10.24 13.31
CA VAL A 120 6.17 -10.59 12.78
C VAL A 120 5.08 -9.89 13.58
N LYS A 121 5.24 -9.74 14.91
CA LYS A 121 4.33 -9.02 15.79
C LYS A 121 4.26 -7.52 15.44
N GLU A 122 5.40 -6.88 15.23
CA GLU A 122 5.45 -5.50 14.77
C GLU A 122 4.80 -5.34 13.37
N LEU A 123 5.05 -6.28 12.46
CA LEU A 123 4.43 -6.31 11.14
C LEU A 123 2.89 -6.38 11.25
N VAL A 124 2.35 -7.32 12.05
CA VAL A 124 0.90 -7.43 12.30
C VAL A 124 0.35 -6.18 12.99
N SER A 125 1.12 -5.56 13.89
CA SER A 125 0.75 -4.27 14.48
C SER A 125 0.57 -3.18 13.43
N GLY A 126 1.48 -3.11 12.46
CA GLY A 126 1.36 -2.19 11.31
C GLY A 126 0.17 -2.51 10.41
N ILE A 127 -0.11 -3.80 10.16
CA ILE A 127 -1.30 -4.22 9.41
C ILE A 127 -2.57 -3.78 10.13
N ALA A 128 -2.67 -4.01 11.44
CA ALA A 128 -3.83 -3.60 12.23
C ALA A 128 -4.01 -2.06 12.23
N GLU A 129 -2.92 -1.32 12.35
CA GLU A 129 -2.94 0.15 12.23
C GLU A 129 -3.41 0.61 10.85
N GLY A 130 -2.87 0.03 9.78
CA GLY A 130 -3.27 0.33 8.41
C GLY A 130 -4.74 0.02 8.15
N CYS A 131 -5.25 -1.10 8.68
CA CYS A 131 -6.67 -1.46 8.60
C CYS A 131 -7.56 -0.44 9.33
N ASN A 132 -7.15 0.03 10.51
CA ASN A 132 -7.88 1.07 11.24
C ASN A 132 -7.89 2.39 10.48
N LEU A 133 -6.75 2.83 9.92
CA LEU A 133 -6.64 4.04 9.10
C LEU A 133 -7.51 3.94 7.84
N SER A 134 -7.52 2.78 7.19
CA SER A 134 -8.31 2.52 5.98
C SER A 134 -9.79 2.31 6.24
N GLY A 135 -10.15 2.12 7.50
CA GLY A 135 -11.51 1.83 7.89
C GLY A 135 -11.98 0.42 7.52
N CYS A 136 -11.11 -0.58 7.42
CA CYS A 136 -11.46 -2.00 7.22
C CYS A 136 -11.10 -2.85 8.44
N SER A 137 -11.62 -4.09 8.48
CA SER A 137 -11.32 -5.05 9.54
C SER A 137 -10.24 -6.03 9.10
N LEU A 138 -9.19 -6.22 9.90
CA LEU A 138 -8.30 -7.36 9.74
C LEU A 138 -9.08 -8.61 10.18
N LEU A 139 -9.59 -9.35 9.21
CA LEU A 139 -10.55 -10.41 9.45
C LEU A 139 -9.89 -11.74 9.85
N GLY A 140 -8.64 -11.91 9.47
CA GLY A 140 -7.79 -13.07 9.72
C GLY A 140 -6.59 -13.06 8.82
N GLY A 141 -5.85 -14.14 8.84
CA GLY A 141 -4.66 -14.32 8.01
C GLY A 141 -4.00 -15.67 8.26
N GLU A 142 -2.80 -15.84 7.73
CA GLU A 142 -1.99 -17.03 7.91
C GLU A 142 -0.54 -16.63 8.21
N THR A 143 0.04 -17.26 9.22
CA THR A 143 1.49 -17.16 9.49
C THR A 143 2.13 -18.51 9.28
N ALA A 144 2.78 -18.67 8.13
CA ALA A 144 3.43 -19.92 7.73
C ALA A 144 4.91 -19.93 8.13
N GLU A 145 5.39 -21.06 8.65
CA GLU A 145 6.81 -21.29 8.87
C GLU A 145 7.41 -22.11 7.72
N HIS A 146 8.39 -21.50 7.04
CA HIS A 146 9.22 -22.20 6.06
C HIS A 146 10.65 -22.30 6.60
N PRO A 147 11.00 -23.38 7.29
CA PRO A 147 12.31 -23.55 7.94
C PRO A 147 13.48 -23.37 6.97
N ARG A 148 14.60 -22.89 7.48
CA ARG A 148 15.81 -22.58 6.69
C ARG A 148 16.33 -23.84 5.99
N ARG A 149 16.53 -23.77 4.69
CA ARG A 149 17.53 -24.63 4.03
C ARG A 149 18.90 -23.98 4.23
N ARG A 150 19.95 -24.78 4.42
CA ARG A 150 21.31 -24.41 4.89
C ARG A 150 21.99 -23.18 4.26
N SER A 151 21.43 -22.52 3.27
CA SER A 151 22.06 -21.42 2.52
C SER A 151 21.24 -20.15 2.36
N MET A 152 20.01 -20.04 2.88
CA MET A 152 19.16 -18.85 2.74
C MET A 152 18.88 -18.20 4.09
N VAL A 153 19.06 -16.88 4.19
CA VAL A 153 19.11 -16.11 5.46
C VAL A 153 17.92 -15.13 5.59
N ASP A 154 16.91 -15.21 4.74
CA ASP A 154 15.80 -14.25 4.80
C ASP A 154 14.85 -14.59 5.97
N PRO A 155 14.78 -13.73 7.03
CA PRO A 155 13.90 -13.92 8.19
C PRO A 155 12.42 -13.94 7.81
N ILE A 156 11.98 -12.95 7.05
CA ILE A 156 10.67 -12.91 6.41
C ILE A 156 10.85 -13.32 4.95
N ARG A 157 10.19 -14.42 4.59
CA ARG A 157 10.32 -15.00 3.26
C ARG A 157 9.47 -14.28 2.23
N ASP A 158 8.24 -13.96 2.61
CA ASP A 158 7.27 -13.26 1.79
C ASP A 158 6.10 -12.78 2.63
N ILE A 159 5.44 -11.74 2.15
CA ILE A 159 4.19 -11.24 2.72
C ILE A 159 3.25 -10.83 1.59
N ALA A 160 1.98 -11.19 1.74
CA ALA A 160 0.93 -10.79 0.82
C ALA A 160 -0.30 -10.31 1.59
N GLY A 161 -1.00 -9.34 1.04
CA GLY A 161 -2.25 -8.81 1.56
C GLY A 161 -3.38 -8.99 0.55
N PHE A 162 -4.59 -9.09 1.06
CA PHE A 162 -5.81 -9.24 0.28
C PHE A 162 -6.86 -8.31 0.88
N CYS A 163 -7.19 -7.24 0.16
CA CYS A 163 -8.23 -6.31 0.56
C CYS A 163 -9.50 -6.57 -0.24
N THR A 164 -10.65 -6.57 0.43
CA THR A 164 -11.95 -6.52 -0.23
C THR A 164 -12.68 -5.27 0.22
N GLY A 165 -13.12 -4.49 -0.75
CA GLY A 165 -13.97 -3.32 -0.59
C GLY A 165 -15.36 -3.55 -1.17
N ILE A 166 -16.24 -2.56 -0.99
CA ILE A 166 -17.61 -2.57 -1.46
C ILE A 166 -17.97 -1.22 -2.06
N VAL A 167 -18.71 -1.24 -3.15
CA VAL A 167 -19.21 -0.05 -3.84
C VAL A 167 -20.62 -0.32 -4.36
N GLU A 168 -21.48 0.70 -4.44
CA GLU A 168 -22.76 0.58 -5.15
C GLU A 168 -22.53 0.52 -6.66
N GLU A 169 -23.25 -0.33 -7.40
CA GLU A 169 -23.00 -0.59 -8.83
C GLU A 169 -22.98 0.69 -9.68
N ASN A 170 -23.88 1.65 -9.38
CA ASN A 170 -23.97 2.93 -10.09
C ASN A 170 -23.01 4.02 -9.59
N GLU A 171 -22.20 3.73 -8.56
CA GLU A 171 -21.18 4.62 -8.01
C GLU A 171 -19.76 4.18 -8.42
N ILE A 172 -19.63 3.14 -9.23
CA ILE A 172 -18.33 2.66 -9.70
C ILE A 172 -17.65 3.73 -10.57
N ILE A 173 -16.43 4.09 -10.19
CA ILE A 173 -15.57 4.99 -10.97
C ILE A 173 -14.67 4.13 -11.87
N ASP A 174 -14.96 4.16 -13.16
CA ASP A 174 -14.27 3.38 -14.19
C ASP A 174 -13.57 4.23 -15.26
N GLY A 175 -13.57 5.57 -15.09
CA GLY A 175 -13.00 6.51 -16.04
C GLY A 175 -13.90 6.87 -17.23
N SER A 176 -15.03 6.21 -17.43
CA SER A 176 -15.89 6.41 -18.60
C SER A 176 -16.45 7.84 -18.75
N LEU A 177 -16.47 8.61 -17.66
CA LEU A 177 -16.90 9.99 -17.64
C LEU A 177 -15.79 11.00 -17.93
N ILE A 178 -14.54 10.57 -18.04
CA ILE A 178 -13.38 11.44 -18.32
C ILE A 178 -13.51 11.99 -19.75
N ARG A 179 -13.18 13.28 -19.90
CA ARG A 179 -13.26 14.02 -21.16
C ARG A 179 -12.00 14.84 -21.40
N GLU A 180 -11.82 15.30 -22.63
CA GLU A 180 -10.82 16.30 -22.97
C GLU A 180 -10.95 17.54 -22.09
N SER A 181 -9.82 18.11 -21.67
CA SER A 181 -9.68 19.24 -20.75
C SER A 181 -9.97 18.94 -19.27
N ASP A 182 -10.31 17.71 -18.89
CA ASP A 182 -10.30 17.33 -17.47
C ASP A 182 -8.89 17.40 -16.91
N VAL A 183 -8.79 17.70 -15.62
CA VAL A 183 -7.53 18.02 -14.96
C VAL A 183 -7.02 16.84 -14.14
N VAL A 184 -5.72 16.57 -14.25
CA VAL A 184 -5.04 15.56 -13.44
C VAL A 184 -4.43 16.23 -12.21
N ILE A 185 -4.89 15.85 -11.02
CA ILE A 185 -4.32 16.24 -9.72
C ILE A 185 -3.47 15.09 -9.20
N GLY A 186 -2.21 15.38 -8.87
CA GLY A 186 -1.32 14.46 -8.17
C GLY A 186 -1.29 14.75 -6.67
N ILE A 187 -1.40 13.73 -5.84
CA ILE A 187 -1.26 13.79 -4.38
C ILE A 187 0.13 13.27 -3.99
N GLU A 188 0.79 13.98 -3.06
CA GLU A 188 2.14 13.65 -2.63
C GLU A 188 2.28 12.21 -2.12
N SER A 189 3.47 11.64 -2.33
CA SER A 189 3.90 10.39 -1.70
C SER A 189 4.77 10.67 -0.48
N SER A 190 4.80 9.74 0.47
CA SER A 190 5.71 9.76 1.63
C SER A 190 7.17 9.44 1.28
N GLY A 191 7.45 9.12 0.03
CA GLY A 191 8.73 8.67 -0.51
C GLY A 191 8.54 7.65 -1.63
N LEU A 192 9.38 6.62 -1.68
CA LEU A 192 9.33 5.58 -2.73
C LEU A 192 8.08 4.71 -2.68
N HIS A 193 7.35 4.74 -1.56
CA HIS A 193 6.32 3.77 -1.23
C HIS A 193 6.90 2.35 -1.15
N SER A 194 6.39 1.39 -1.92
CA SER A 194 6.87 -0.01 -1.88
C SER A 194 7.44 -0.47 -3.24
N ASN A 195 7.78 0.47 -4.14
CA ASN A 195 8.24 0.14 -5.48
C ASN A 195 9.70 0.56 -5.72
N GLY A 196 10.38 -0.13 -6.65
CA GLY A 196 11.77 0.15 -7.01
C GLY A 196 12.81 -0.44 -6.04
N TYR A 197 12.41 -1.21 -5.04
CA TYR A 197 13.32 -1.70 -3.99
C TYR A 197 14.30 -2.77 -4.45
N SER A 198 14.10 -3.44 -5.56
CA SER A 198 15.13 -4.29 -6.17
C SER A 198 16.36 -3.48 -6.55
N LEU A 199 16.15 -2.29 -7.13
CA LEU A 199 17.20 -1.34 -7.48
C LEU A 199 17.88 -0.76 -6.22
N ILE A 200 17.07 -0.31 -5.25
CA ILE A 200 17.58 0.21 -3.95
C ILE A 200 18.45 -0.83 -3.24
N ARG A 201 18.02 -2.08 -3.21
CA ARG A 201 18.77 -3.19 -2.59
C ARG A 201 20.10 -3.43 -3.29
N ASP A 202 20.15 -3.39 -4.63
CA ASP A 202 21.39 -3.50 -5.40
C ASP A 202 22.34 -2.32 -5.11
N MET A 203 21.81 -1.10 -5.01
CA MET A 203 22.58 0.09 -4.66
C MET A 203 23.17 0.02 -3.24
N LEU A 204 22.38 -0.48 -2.27
CA LEU A 204 22.86 -0.72 -0.89
C LEU A 204 23.97 -1.77 -0.88
N TRP A 205 23.82 -2.87 -1.61
CA TRP A 205 24.85 -3.90 -1.71
C TRP A 205 26.14 -3.38 -2.35
N ARG A 206 26.01 -2.58 -3.39
CA ARG A 206 27.19 -1.99 -4.07
C ARG A 206 27.78 -0.79 -3.33
N HIS A 207 27.28 -0.48 -2.13
CA HIS A 207 27.71 0.67 -1.32
C HIS A 207 27.60 2.02 -2.05
N LYS A 208 26.66 2.15 -2.99
CA LYS A 208 26.32 3.42 -3.66
C LYS A 208 25.50 4.34 -2.77
N ILE A 209 24.69 3.77 -1.88
CA ILE A 209 23.92 4.45 -0.84
C ILE A 209 24.02 3.70 0.50
N TYR A 210 23.67 4.39 1.59
CA TYR A 210 23.65 3.82 2.94
C TYR A 210 22.33 4.15 3.62
N LEU A 211 21.67 3.13 4.17
CA LEU A 211 20.34 3.29 4.81
C LEU A 211 20.37 4.31 5.97
N LYS A 212 21.45 4.38 6.73
CA LYS A 212 21.64 5.37 7.82
C LYS A 212 21.66 6.83 7.32
N GLU A 213 21.98 7.05 6.06
CA GLU A 213 22.05 8.37 5.42
C GLU A 213 20.75 8.73 4.68
N MET A 214 19.91 7.73 4.45
CA MET A 214 18.65 7.83 3.73
C MET A 214 17.54 7.06 4.48
N PRO A 215 17.23 7.43 5.75
CA PRO A 215 16.22 6.73 6.55
C PRO A 215 14.82 6.79 5.89
N GLU A 216 14.58 7.79 5.05
CA GLU A 216 13.34 7.99 4.27
C GLU A 216 13.05 6.82 3.32
N LEU A 217 14.04 5.98 3.01
CA LEU A 217 13.83 4.72 2.27
C LEU A 217 12.88 3.75 2.99
N LEU A 218 12.70 3.90 4.30
CA LEU A 218 11.79 3.06 5.08
C LEU A 218 10.48 3.76 5.46
N ASN A 219 10.23 4.97 4.94
CA ASN A 219 8.93 5.63 5.14
C ASN A 219 7.80 4.71 4.64
N PRO A 220 6.75 4.50 5.46
CA PRO A 220 5.61 3.70 5.03
C PRO A 220 4.90 4.35 3.84
N THR A 221 4.32 3.53 2.99
CA THR A 221 3.43 3.93 1.91
C THR A 221 2.23 4.69 2.45
N THR A 222 1.91 5.82 1.84
CA THR A 222 0.75 6.62 2.23
C THR A 222 -0.55 5.84 1.98
N ILE A 223 -1.42 5.80 2.99
CA ILE A 223 -2.78 5.26 2.86
C ILE A 223 -3.70 6.41 2.44
N TYR A 224 -4.21 6.38 1.21
CA TYR A 224 -5.06 7.43 0.66
C TYR A 224 -6.55 7.25 0.97
N ALA A 225 -6.96 6.14 1.56
CA ALA A 225 -8.37 5.86 1.83
C ALA A 225 -9.12 6.95 2.61
N PRO A 226 -8.55 7.60 3.65
CA PRO A 226 -9.25 8.68 4.36
C PRO A 226 -9.56 9.89 3.47
N VAL A 227 -8.57 10.38 2.72
CA VAL A 227 -8.74 11.56 1.86
C VAL A 227 -9.63 11.24 0.66
N VAL A 228 -9.46 10.06 0.03
CA VAL A 228 -10.30 9.64 -1.11
C VAL A 228 -11.76 9.51 -0.68
N LYS A 229 -12.02 8.90 0.48
CA LYS A 229 -13.39 8.81 1.02
C LYS A 229 -14.04 10.19 1.17
N ASP A 230 -13.32 11.15 1.76
CA ASP A 230 -13.82 12.50 1.99
C ASP A 230 -14.09 13.25 0.67
N LEU A 231 -13.20 13.08 -0.32
CA LEU A 231 -13.37 13.67 -1.64
C LEU A 231 -14.59 13.10 -2.39
N LEU A 232 -14.83 11.80 -2.31
CA LEU A 232 -15.96 11.15 -2.98
C LEU A 232 -17.33 11.55 -2.41
N GLU A 233 -17.38 12.04 -1.16
CA GLU A 233 -18.62 12.51 -0.54
C GLU A 233 -19.07 13.88 -1.11
N GLU A 234 -18.16 14.68 -1.70
CA GLU A 234 -18.47 16.07 -2.09
C GLU A 234 -18.15 16.42 -3.55
N PHE A 235 -17.22 15.69 -4.18
CA PHE A 235 -16.72 16.08 -5.50
C PHE A 235 -16.89 15.00 -6.57
N PRO A 236 -17.13 15.38 -7.84
CA PRO A 236 -17.14 14.46 -8.95
C PRO A 236 -15.70 14.03 -9.29
N ILE A 237 -15.28 12.89 -8.79
CA ILE A 237 -14.01 12.26 -9.17
C ILE A 237 -14.30 11.34 -10.36
N LEU A 238 -13.66 11.61 -11.51
CA LEU A 238 -13.94 10.91 -12.77
C LEU A 238 -13.05 9.69 -12.98
N GLY A 239 -11.86 9.69 -12.40
CA GLY A 239 -10.92 8.59 -12.45
C GLY A 239 -9.85 8.71 -11.39
N MET A 240 -9.27 7.59 -10.99
CA MET A 240 -8.23 7.53 -9.97
C MET A 240 -7.15 6.52 -10.35
N ALA A 241 -5.90 6.79 -9.94
CA ALA A 241 -4.79 5.87 -10.14
C ALA A 241 -3.83 5.86 -8.95
N HIS A 242 -3.56 4.68 -8.41
CA HIS A 242 -2.49 4.45 -7.45
C HIS A 242 -1.16 4.31 -8.20
N ILE A 243 -0.17 5.14 -7.87
CA ILE A 243 1.11 5.18 -8.58
C ILE A 243 2.11 4.23 -7.94
N THR A 244 2.26 3.08 -8.57
CA THR A 244 3.12 1.96 -8.16
C THR A 244 4.26 1.72 -9.15
N GLY A 245 4.74 0.48 -9.29
CA GLY A 245 5.72 0.10 -10.32
C GLY A 245 5.20 0.46 -11.72
N GLY A 246 6.07 1.00 -12.55
CA GLY A 246 5.69 1.62 -13.82
C GLY A 246 5.56 3.15 -13.74
N GLY A 247 5.53 3.73 -12.51
CA GLY A 247 5.40 5.16 -12.28
C GLY A 247 4.08 5.74 -12.83
N ILE A 248 4.02 7.05 -12.99
CA ILE A 248 2.85 7.72 -13.57
C ILE A 248 2.53 7.19 -14.99
N PRO A 249 3.53 6.99 -15.88
CA PRO A 249 3.27 6.52 -17.24
C PRO A 249 2.63 5.13 -17.32
N GLY A 250 2.91 4.25 -16.35
CA GLY A 250 2.38 2.89 -16.34
C GLY A 250 1.04 2.73 -15.60
N ASN A 251 0.67 3.69 -14.75
CA ASN A 251 -0.51 3.56 -13.90
C ASN A 251 -1.64 4.53 -14.27
N LEU A 252 -1.36 5.82 -14.51
CA LEU A 252 -2.39 6.80 -14.83
C LEU A 252 -3.23 6.43 -16.06
N PRO A 253 -2.66 5.90 -17.17
CA PRO A 253 -3.45 5.50 -18.34
C PRO A 253 -4.49 4.41 -18.07
N ARG A 254 -4.36 3.64 -16.99
CA ARG A 254 -5.29 2.54 -16.66
C ARG A 254 -6.69 3.01 -16.30
N CYS A 255 -6.85 4.26 -15.89
CA CYS A 255 -8.17 4.85 -15.61
C CYS A 255 -8.67 5.77 -16.72
N ILE A 256 -7.92 5.93 -17.83
CA ILE A 256 -8.28 6.84 -18.92
C ILE A 256 -8.87 6.02 -20.06
N PRO A 257 -10.04 6.40 -20.62
CA PRO A 257 -10.66 5.67 -21.71
C PRO A 257 -9.88 5.78 -23.02
N ASP A 258 -10.07 4.80 -23.89
CA ASP A 258 -9.45 4.77 -25.23
C ASP A 258 -9.73 6.06 -26.03
N GLY A 259 -8.68 6.57 -26.68
CA GLY A 259 -8.75 7.80 -27.49
C GLY A 259 -8.43 9.07 -26.71
N LEU A 260 -8.27 8.98 -25.39
CA LEU A 260 -7.80 10.07 -24.55
C LEU A 260 -6.41 9.76 -23.95
N THR A 261 -5.66 10.81 -23.60
CA THR A 261 -4.32 10.71 -23.04
C THR A 261 -4.13 11.76 -21.96
N ALA A 262 -3.43 11.45 -20.87
CA ALA A 262 -2.98 12.43 -19.91
C ALA A 262 -1.65 13.04 -20.34
N ARG A 263 -1.61 14.35 -20.53
CA ARG A 263 -0.37 15.11 -20.72
C ARG A 263 0.15 15.58 -19.37
N VAL A 264 1.17 14.90 -18.84
CA VAL A 264 1.76 15.18 -17.52
C VAL A 264 2.98 16.09 -17.65
N ASP A 265 3.03 17.17 -16.86
CA ASP A 265 4.18 18.06 -16.71
C ASP A 265 4.95 17.75 -15.41
N TYR A 266 6.09 17.09 -15.52
CA TYR A 266 6.95 16.74 -14.39
C TYR A 266 7.62 17.94 -13.70
N ASN A 267 7.46 19.17 -14.22
CA ASN A 267 7.94 20.40 -13.58
C ASN A 267 6.85 21.08 -12.72
N SER A 268 5.63 20.56 -12.71
CA SER A 268 4.49 21.18 -12.00
C SER A 268 4.50 20.95 -10.48
N TRP A 269 5.37 20.10 -9.96
CA TRP A 269 5.58 19.88 -8.53
C TRP A 269 7.07 19.86 -8.16
N PRO A 270 7.42 20.16 -6.90
CA PRO A 270 8.81 20.08 -6.45
C PRO A 270 9.36 18.66 -6.56
N PHE A 271 10.48 18.49 -7.24
CA PHE A 271 11.16 17.20 -7.33
C PHE A 271 11.75 16.83 -5.96
N PRO A 272 11.33 15.73 -5.31
CA PRO A 272 11.78 15.43 -3.96
C PRO A 272 13.26 15.04 -3.90
N GLU A 273 13.97 15.54 -2.88
CA GLU A 273 15.42 15.35 -2.72
C GLU A 273 15.83 13.87 -2.68
N LEU A 274 15.00 12.99 -2.09
CA LEU A 274 15.23 11.55 -2.05
C LEU A 274 15.46 10.96 -3.44
N PHE A 275 14.62 11.32 -4.41
CA PHE A 275 14.74 10.83 -5.80
C PHE A 275 15.98 11.39 -6.49
N SER A 276 16.34 12.64 -6.22
CA SER A 276 17.57 13.25 -6.71
C SER A 276 18.81 12.50 -6.21
N LYS A 277 18.86 12.17 -4.92
CA LYS A 277 19.94 11.40 -4.31
C LYS A 277 20.09 10.02 -4.94
N ILE A 278 18.96 9.31 -5.13
CA ILE A 278 18.94 7.97 -5.74
C ILE A 278 19.42 8.05 -7.20
N MET A 279 18.91 8.99 -7.97
CA MET A 279 19.25 9.20 -9.37
C MET A 279 20.74 9.45 -9.54
N LEU A 280 21.33 10.35 -8.74
CA LEU A 280 22.73 10.70 -8.80
C LEU A 280 23.63 9.55 -8.35
N ALA A 281 23.32 8.92 -7.19
CA ALA A 281 24.13 7.83 -6.65
C ALA A 281 24.10 6.57 -7.54
N GLY A 282 22.95 6.30 -8.16
CA GLY A 282 22.76 5.17 -9.07
C GLY A 282 23.20 5.44 -10.49
N GLU A 283 23.48 6.71 -10.87
CA GLU A 283 23.68 7.13 -12.25
C GLU A 283 22.49 6.71 -13.15
N ILE A 284 21.26 6.81 -12.59
CA ILE A 284 20.05 6.31 -13.22
C ILE A 284 19.51 7.40 -14.17
N PRO A 285 19.24 7.08 -15.44
CA PRO A 285 18.61 8.03 -16.37
C PRO A 285 17.23 8.47 -15.87
N GLU A 286 16.86 9.73 -16.09
CA GLU A 286 15.58 10.30 -15.65
C GLU A 286 14.37 9.49 -16.16
N GLU A 287 14.41 9.03 -17.40
CA GLU A 287 13.35 8.19 -17.98
C GLU A 287 13.18 6.84 -17.26
N GLU A 288 14.27 6.28 -16.74
CA GLU A 288 14.21 5.07 -15.94
C GLU A 288 13.67 5.35 -14.53
N MET A 289 14.03 6.51 -13.94
CA MET A 289 13.43 6.98 -12.68
C MET A 289 11.91 7.09 -12.79
N LYS A 290 11.39 7.72 -13.86
CA LYS A 290 9.95 7.90 -14.13
C LYS A 290 9.21 6.58 -14.31
N LYS A 291 9.87 5.54 -14.83
CA LYS A 291 9.29 4.20 -15.00
C LYS A 291 9.36 3.34 -13.75
N THR A 292 10.35 3.58 -12.90
CA THR A 292 10.58 2.75 -11.70
C THR A 292 9.85 3.30 -10.48
N PHE A 293 9.79 4.62 -10.33
CA PHE A 293 9.36 5.30 -9.13
C PHE A 293 8.17 6.22 -9.38
N ASN A 294 7.47 6.56 -8.29
CA ASN A 294 6.33 7.49 -8.28
C ASN A 294 6.72 8.97 -8.44
N MET A 295 8.01 9.31 -8.39
CA MET A 295 8.58 10.66 -8.55
C MET A 295 8.01 11.71 -7.58
N GLY A 296 7.46 11.28 -6.44
CA GLY A 296 6.85 12.16 -5.42
C GLY A 296 5.32 12.26 -5.51
N ILE A 297 4.70 11.64 -6.50
CA ILE A 297 3.24 11.56 -6.66
C ILE A 297 2.80 10.11 -6.43
N GLY A 298 2.09 9.85 -5.34
CA GLY A 298 1.66 8.49 -4.99
C GLY A 298 0.23 8.14 -5.42
N TYR A 299 -0.59 9.15 -5.70
CA TYR A 299 -1.97 8.96 -6.14
C TYR A 299 -2.38 10.06 -7.12
N CYS A 300 -3.15 9.72 -8.14
CA CYS A 300 -3.68 10.66 -9.11
C CYS A 300 -5.22 10.64 -9.11
N LEU A 301 -5.80 11.83 -9.28
CA LEU A 301 -7.23 12.03 -9.49
C LEU A 301 -7.44 12.71 -10.84
N VAL A 302 -8.49 12.34 -11.55
CA VAL A 302 -8.99 13.07 -12.72
C VAL A 302 -10.30 13.72 -12.32
N VAL A 303 -10.38 15.06 -12.48
CA VAL A 303 -11.53 15.87 -12.04
C VAL A 303 -11.91 16.90 -13.09
N PRO A 304 -13.17 17.38 -13.14
CA PRO A 304 -13.55 18.53 -13.94
C PRO A 304 -12.77 19.79 -13.52
N PRO A 305 -12.49 20.74 -14.48
CA PRO A 305 -11.70 21.93 -14.19
C PRO A 305 -12.27 22.85 -13.11
N ASP A 306 -13.59 22.90 -12.98
CA ASP A 306 -14.32 23.79 -12.08
C ASP A 306 -14.21 23.41 -10.59
N VAL A 307 -13.87 22.16 -10.26
CA VAL A 307 -13.72 21.71 -8.87
C VAL A 307 -12.28 21.59 -8.38
N VAL A 308 -11.29 21.85 -9.23
CA VAL A 308 -9.85 21.66 -8.94
C VAL A 308 -9.42 22.31 -7.64
N THR A 309 -9.76 23.60 -7.47
CA THR A 309 -9.33 24.37 -6.29
C THR A 309 -9.92 23.81 -5.00
N ASP A 310 -11.20 23.44 -5.02
CA ASP A 310 -11.89 22.91 -3.83
C ASP A 310 -11.37 21.53 -3.47
N VAL A 311 -11.12 20.66 -4.47
CA VAL A 311 -10.48 19.35 -4.28
C VAL A 311 -9.08 19.50 -3.64
N GLN A 312 -8.25 20.43 -4.15
CA GLN A 312 -6.92 20.68 -3.57
C GLN A 312 -7.00 21.22 -2.14
N LEU A 313 -7.94 22.10 -1.84
CA LEU A 313 -8.19 22.61 -0.49
C LEU A 313 -8.61 21.47 0.46
N ARG A 314 -9.46 20.56 0.00
CA ARG A 314 -9.86 19.39 0.78
C ARG A 314 -8.69 18.44 1.05
N ILE A 315 -7.85 18.15 0.05
CA ILE A 315 -6.62 17.37 0.22
C ILE A 315 -5.70 18.04 1.26
N HIS A 316 -5.53 19.34 1.18
CA HIS A 316 -4.73 20.09 2.15
C HIS A 316 -5.29 19.99 3.58
N GLY A 317 -6.60 19.90 3.75
CA GLY A 317 -7.26 19.64 5.04
C GLY A 317 -6.88 18.29 5.69
N HIS A 318 -6.34 17.36 4.92
CA HIS A 318 -5.75 16.10 5.38
C HIS A 318 -4.23 16.15 5.60
N ASP A 319 -3.65 17.36 5.70
CA ASP A 319 -2.20 17.59 5.82
C ASP A 319 -1.37 17.02 4.65
N MET A 320 -2.00 16.86 3.47
CA MET A 320 -1.35 16.38 2.26
C MET A 320 -1.19 17.52 1.24
N LYS A 321 -0.10 17.47 0.47
CA LYS A 321 0.10 18.37 -0.67
C LYS A 321 -0.45 17.75 -1.95
N SER A 322 -0.92 18.63 -2.83
CA SER A 322 -1.37 18.22 -4.16
C SER A 322 -1.05 19.30 -5.20
N TRP A 323 -0.91 18.87 -6.44
CA TRP A 323 -0.60 19.74 -7.56
C TRP A 323 -1.44 19.37 -8.77
N VAL A 324 -1.75 20.36 -9.59
CA VAL A 324 -2.20 20.10 -10.96
C VAL A 324 -0.97 19.61 -11.73
N ILE A 325 -0.95 18.33 -12.11
CA ILE A 325 0.19 17.72 -12.76
C ILE A 325 0.00 17.52 -14.27
N GLY A 326 -1.19 17.77 -14.77
CA GLY A 326 -1.49 17.61 -16.20
C GLY A 326 -2.96 17.80 -16.53
N GLU A 327 -3.29 17.52 -17.76
CA GLU A 327 -4.64 17.59 -18.32
C GLU A 327 -4.90 16.41 -19.26
N ILE A 328 -6.18 16.11 -19.50
CA ILE A 328 -6.61 15.10 -20.46
C ILE A 328 -6.71 15.74 -21.85
N THR A 329 -6.13 15.08 -22.84
CA THR A 329 -6.13 15.48 -24.26
C THR A 329 -6.54 14.33 -25.16
N ILE A 330 -6.87 14.64 -26.42
CA ILE A 330 -7.10 13.64 -27.48
C ILE A 330 -5.77 13.08 -27.96
#